data_c23dabccbb4a96be05178dee7cf73ab0
#
_entry.id   c23dabccbb4a96be05178dee7cf73ab0
#
_cell.length_a   1.000
_cell.length_b   1.000
_cell.length_c   1.000
_cell.angle_alpha   90.00
_cell.angle_beta   90.00
_cell.angle_gamma   90.00
#
_symmetry.space_group_name_H-M   'P 1'
#
loop_
_entity.id
_entity.type
_entity.pdbx_description
1 polymer ?
#
loop_
_entity_poly.entity_id
_entity_poly.type
_entity_poly.pdbx_seq_one_letter_code
_entity_poly.pdbx_strand_id
1 'polypeptide(L)'
;MIDRVTEEYFTEDFAAYKTEKEDGNKEKPRCTAIILAAGSGSRMHSAVAKQFLPLKGRPMIWYALHAVEESKIIDDCILVTSEQDIPYVREEIVQKYHFTKVNIITSGGAERYLSVSRALQLIADGRLKCPNEHGYVFIHDGARPFLTEKILEDTYAAAVQYQACVAAVQS
;
A
#
# COMPACT_ATOMS: atom_id res chain seq x y z
N MET A 1 25.95 15.83 12.03
CA MET A 1 26.39 14.56 12.65
C MET A 1 25.13 13.89 13.19
N ILE A 2 24.41 13.20 12.34
CA ILE A 2 23.29 12.34 12.70
C ILE A 2 23.76 10.96 12.28
N ASP A 3 24.15 10.21 13.32
CA ASP A 3 24.86 8.95 13.23
C ASP A 3 24.01 7.82 12.64
N ARG A 4 24.71 6.92 12.02
CA ARG A 4 24.47 5.58 11.53
C ARG A 4 23.58 4.65 12.42
N VAL A 5 22.51 5.18 13.00
CA VAL A 5 21.67 4.43 13.96
C VAL A 5 20.62 3.56 13.28
N THR A 6 20.43 3.71 11.94
CA THR A 6 19.25 3.17 11.27
C THR A 6 19.41 1.78 10.64
N GLU A 7 20.61 1.30 10.34
CA GLU A 7 20.77 0.02 9.65
C GLU A 7 20.85 -1.21 10.60
N GLU A 8 21.41 -1.08 11.77
CA GLU A 8 21.56 -2.21 12.70
C GLU A 8 20.27 -2.55 13.49
N TYR A 9 19.44 -1.55 13.81
CA TYR A 9 18.20 -1.80 14.57
C TYR A 9 17.10 -2.48 13.75
N PHE A 10 17.04 -2.29 12.43
CA PHE A 10 16.02 -2.90 11.59
C PHE A 10 16.22 -4.39 11.33
N THR A 11 17.44 -4.89 11.40
CA THR A 11 17.75 -6.29 11.07
C THR A 11 17.52 -7.24 12.25
N GLU A 12 17.75 -6.81 13.49
CA GLU A 12 17.60 -7.66 14.67
C GLU A 12 16.13 -7.88 15.06
N ASP A 13 15.29 -6.84 15.04
CA ASP A 13 13.88 -6.97 15.41
C ASP A 13 13.05 -7.72 14.37
N PHE A 14 13.38 -7.61 13.08
CA PHE A 14 12.74 -8.42 12.04
C PHE A 14 13.22 -9.88 12.10
N ALA A 15 14.46 -10.12 12.46
CA ALA A 15 14.99 -11.46 12.74
C ALA A 15 14.34 -12.06 14.00
N ALA A 16 14.12 -11.27 15.06
CA ALA A 16 13.40 -11.70 16.26
C ALA A 16 11.93 -12.04 15.93
N TYR A 17 11.25 -11.23 15.10
CA TYR A 17 9.91 -11.53 14.62
C TYR A 17 9.85 -12.81 13.75
N LYS A 18 10.90 -13.09 12.96
CA LYS A 18 11.02 -14.35 12.20
C LYS A 18 11.28 -15.55 13.13
N THR A 19 12.09 -15.39 14.17
CA THR A 19 12.39 -16.45 15.16
C THR A 19 11.21 -16.73 16.07
N GLU A 20 10.40 -15.74 16.45
CA GLU A 20 9.17 -15.96 17.20
C GLU A 20 8.10 -16.75 16.39
N LYS A 21 8.19 -16.76 15.06
CA LYS A 21 7.37 -17.63 14.20
C LYS A 21 7.75 -19.12 14.28
N GLU A 22 8.99 -19.43 14.62
CA GLU A 22 9.46 -20.84 14.75
C GLU A 22 9.02 -21.47 16.08
N ASP A 23 8.66 -20.66 17.09
CA ASP A 23 8.35 -21.13 18.45
C ASP A 23 6.87 -21.05 18.87
N GLY A 24 5.91 -21.03 17.97
CA GLY A 24 4.51 -21.29 18.32
C GLY A 24 3.51 -20.18 17.98
N ASN A 25 2.86 -20.35 16.87
CA ASN A 25 1.42 -20.04 16.65
C ASN A 25 0.87 -18.62 16.95
N LYS A 26 1.68 -17.56 16.79
CA LYS A 26 1.12 -16.21 16.61
C LYS A 26 1.08 -15.90 15.13
N GLU A 27 -0.13 -15.91 14.54
CA GLU A 27 -0.33 -15.43 13.19
C GLU A 27 0.13 -13.96 13.10
N LYS A 28 0.87 -13.64 12.04
CA LYS A 28 1.24 -12.24 11.71
C LYS A 28 -0.01 -11.37 11.72
N PRO A 29 -0.01 -10.19 12.37
CA PRO A 29 -1.10 -9.23 12.24
C PRO A 29 -1.41 -8.93 10.79
N ARG A 30 -2.69 -8.83 10.45
CA ARG A 30 -3.12 -8.59 9.07
C ARG A 30 -2.66 -7.21 8.58
N CYS A 31 -2.17 -7.14 7.36
CA CYS A 31 -1.66 -5.92 6.75
C CYS A 31 -2.48 -5.57 5.50
N THR A 32 -3.14 -4.42 5.52
CA THR A 32 -3.96 -3.92 4.40
C THR A 32 -3.27 -2.75 3.72
N ALA A 33 -3.04 -2.84 2.40
CA ALA A 33 -2.58 -1.71 1.62
C ALA A 33 -3.75 -0.82 1.17
N ILE A 34 -3.60 0.50 1.26
CA ILE A 34 -4.47 1.51 0.66
C ILE A 34 -3.66 2.20 -0.45
N ILE A 35 -3.99 1.92 -1.71
CA ILE A 35 -3.34 2.55 -2.86
C ILE A 35 -4.21 3.71 -3.34
N LEU A 36 -3.65 4.92 -3.24
CA LEU A 36 -4.35 6.17 -3.59
C LEU A 36 -4.10 6.54 -5.05
N ALA A 37 -5.13 6.52 -5.86
CA ALA A 37 -5.11 6.81 -7.29
C ALA A 37 -6.25 7.76 -7.74
N ALA A 38 -6.88 8.49 -6.81
CA ALA A 38 -8.00 9.40 -7.11
C ALA A 38 -7.56 10.80 -7.56
N GLY A 39 -6.25 11.12 -7.51
CA GLY A 39 -5.74 12.43 -7.88
C GLY A 39 -5.88 12.71 -9.38
N SER A 40 -6.45 13.85 -9.74
CA SER A 40 -6.65 14.30 -11.13
C SER A 40 -5.35 14.65 -11.87
N GLY A 41 -4.23 14.78 -11.18
CA GLY A 41 -2.95 15.17 -11.77
C GLY A 41 -2.95 16.58 -12.40
N SER A 42 -3.79 17.49 -11.90
CA SER A 42 -4.06 18.83 -12.46
C SER A 42 -2.82 19.65 -12.82
N ARG A 43 -1.70 19.39 -12.16
CA ARG A 43 -0.40 20.05 -12.42
C ARG A 43 0.27 19.61 -13.72
N MET A 44 -0.16 18.51 -14.35
CA MET A 44 0.51 17.96 -15.54
C MET A 44 -0.20 18.31 -16.84
N HIS A 45 -1.33 19.02 -16.81
CA HIS A 45 -2.12 19.39 -18.02
C HIS A 45 -2.35 18.22 -19.00
N SER A 46 -2.40 16.98 -18.48
CA SER A 46 -2.62 15.76 -19.27
C SER A 46 -4.10 15.38 -19.23
N ALA A 47 -4.63 14.91 -20.37
CA ALA A 47 -5.97 14.33 -20.43
C ALA A 47 -6.08 13.00 -19.69
N VAL A 48 -4.95 12.34 -19.40
CA VAL A 48 -4.86 11.08 -18.66
C VAL A 48 -4.26 11.34 -17.28
N ALA A 49 -4.89 10.82 -16.25
CA ALA A 49 -4.40 10.96 -14.88
C ALA A 49 -3.00 10.31 -14.72
N LYS A 50 -2.12 10.95 -13.93
CA LYS A 50 -0.70 10.60 -13.80
C LYS A 50 -0.46 9.12 -13.51
N GLN A 51 -1.27 8.52 -12.66
CA GLN A 51 -1.15 7.11 -12.26
C GLN A 51 -1.41 6.13 -13.41
N PHE A 52 -2.05 6.58 -14.49
CA PHE A 52 -2.34 5.75 -15.68
C PHE A 52 -1.37 6.01 -16.83
N LEU A 53 -0.46 6.99 -16.71
CA LEU A 53 0.56 7.23 -17.72
C LEU A 53 1.47 6.01 -17.89
N PRO A 54 1.86 5.68 -19.13
CA PRO A 54 2.71 4.54 -19.38
C PRO A 54 4.14 4.78 -18.88
N LEU A 55 4.66 3.81 -18.14
CA LEU A 55 6.06 3.70 -17.75
C LEU A 55 6.56 2.31 -18.19
N LYS A 56 7.54 2.26 -19.10
CA LYS A 56 8.06 1.01 -19.67
C LYS A 56 6.96 0.03 -20.14
N GLY A 57 5.93 0.55 -20.82
CA GLY A 57 4.85 -0.25 -21.40
C GLY A 57 3.75 -0.68 -20.44
N ARG A 58 3.76 -0.25 -19.18
CA ARG A 58 2.73 -0.51 -18.18
C ARG A 58 2.24 0.79 -17.55
N PRO A 59 0.98 0.92 -17.11
CA PRO A 59 0.53 2.10 -16.38
C PRO A 59 1.30 2.24 -15.06
N MET A 60 1.60 3.47 -14.66
CA MET A 60 2.44 3.74 -13.48
C MET A 60 1.92 3.06 -12.20
N ILE A 61 0.60 3.04 -12.01
CA ILE A 61 -0.04 2.36 -10.87
C ILE A 61 0.25 0.85 -10.81
N TRP A 62 0.53 0.22 -11.95
CA TRP A 62 0.84 -1.20 -12.03
C TRP A 62 2.02 -1.56 -11.11
N TYR A 63 3.03 -0.70 -11.03
CA TYR A 63 4.24 -0.99 -10.24
C TYR A 63 3.94 -1.05 -8.74
N ALA A 64 3.12 -0.13 -8.23
CA ALA A 64 2.69 -0.14 -6.83
C ALA A 64 1.80 -1.38 -6.53
N LEU A 65 0.84 -1.67 -7.42
CA LEU A 65 -0.02 -2.84 -7.26
C LEU A 65 0.74 -4.15 -7.38
N HIS A 66 1.73 -4.23 -8.28
CA HIS A 66 2.59 -5.41 -8.41
C HIS A 66 3.44 -5.64 -7.16
N ALA A 67 4.02 -4.59 -6.59
CA ALA A 67 4.75 -4.71 -5.33
C ALA A 67 3.83 -5.19 -4.18
N VAL A 68 2.58 -4.73 -4.12
CA VAL A 68 1.57 -5.20 -3.16
C VAL A 68 1.20 -6.67 -3.41
N GLU A 69 0.97 -7.06 -4.67
CA GLU A 69 0.59 -8.44 -5.05
C GLU A 69 1.68 -9.45 -4.68
N GLU A 70 2.95 -9.13 -4.97
CA GLU A 70 4.09 -10.01 -4.68
C GLU A 70 4.52 -9.99 -3.21
N SER A 71 4.09 -9.00 -2.43
CA SER A 71 4.52 -8.82 -1.05
C SER A 71 4.08 -9.98 -0.15
N LYS A 72 4.99 -10.43 0.71
CA LYS A 72 4.71 -11.38 1.79
C LYS A 72 4.11 -10.70 3.04
N ILE A 73 4.22 -9.37 3.10
CA ILE A 73 3.72 -8.56 4.22
C ILE A 73 2.25 -8.23 4.03
N ILE A 74 1.85 -7.80 2.81
CA ILE A 74 0.49 -7.32 2.53
C ILE A 74 -0.44 -8.49 2.24
N ASP A 75 -1.56 -8.54 2.94
CA ASP A 75 -2.57 -9.59 2.81
C ASP A 75 -3.71 -9.20 1.86
N ASP A 76 -4.08 -7.92 1.83
CA ASP A 76 -5.13 -7.39 0.95
C ASP A 76 -4.91 -5.90 0.61
N CYS A 77 -5.69 -5.41 -0.35
CA CYS A 77 -5.56 -4.05 -0.85
C CYS A 77 -6.91 -3.39 -1.10
N ILE A 78 -7.02 -2.13 -0.71
CA ILE A 78 -8.10 -1.21 -1.09
C ILE A 78 -7.52 -0.22 -2.11
N LEU A 79 -8.06 -0.22 -3.31
CA LEU A 79 -7.66 0.71 -4.36
C LEU A 79 -8.66 1.87 -4.42
N VAL A 80 -8.17 3.08 -4.17
CA VAL A 80 -8.98 4.30 -4.16
C VAL A 80 -8.70 5.08 -5.45
N THR A 81 -9.72 5.25 -6.30
CA THR A 81 -9.60 5.97 -7.58
C THR A 81 -10.69 7.04 -7.71
N SER A 82 -10.75 7.77 -8.83
CA SER A 82 -11.91 8.61 -9.11
C SER A 82 -13.13 7.73 -9.44
N GLU A 83 -14.33 8.23 -9.19
CA GLU A 83 -15.55 7.47 -9.46
C GLU A 83 -15.68 7.08 -10.94
N GLN A 84 -15.33 8.01 -11.83
CA GLN A 84 -15.35 7.80 -13.28
C GLN A 84 -14.32 6.76 -13.76
N ASP A 85 -13.22 6.57 -13.03
CA ASP A 85 -12.14 5.65 -13.40
C ASP A 85 -12.37 4.23 -12.85
N ILE A 86 -13.35 4.00 -11.99
CA ILE A 86 -13.61 2.69 -11.37
C ILE A 86 -13.77 1.57 -12.42
N PRO A 87 -14.57 1.73 -13.50
CA PRO A 87 -14.70 0.69 -14.52
C PRO A 87 -13.36 0.38 -15.20
N TYR A 88 -12.63 1.40 -15.63
CA TYR A 88 -11.33 1.26 -16.27
C TYR A 88 -10.31 0.55 -15.34
N VAL A 89 -10.22 0.99 -14.10
CA VAL A 89 -9.31 0.41 -13.12
C VAL A 89 -9.64 -1.06 -12.85
N ARG A 90 -10.92 -1.40 -12.77
CA ARG A 90 -11.36 -2.78 -12.56
C ARG A 90 -10.95 -3.68 -13.72
N GLU A 91 -11.27 -3.29 -14.96
CA GLU A 91 -11.09 -4.11 -16.14
C GLU A 91 -9.65 -4.09 -16.66
N GLU A 92 -9.10 -2.88 -16.91
CA GLU A 92 -7.82 -2.70 -17.59
C GLU A 92 -6.61 -2.76 -16.64
N ILE A 93 -6.82 -2.64 -15.31
CA ILE A 93 -5.74 -2.74 -14.32
C ILE A 93 -5.88 -4.02 -13.50
N VAL A 94 -6.94 -4.13 -12.69
CA VAL A 94 -7.02 -5.20 -11.69
C VAL A 94 -7.24 -6.57 -12.36
N GLN A 95 -8.24 -6.70 -13.22
CA GLN A 95 -8.54 -7.97 -13.89
C GLN A 95 -7.47 -8.35 -14.92
N LYS A 96 -7.07 -7.41 -15.75
CA LYS A 96 -6.08 -7.62 -16.82
C LYS A 96 -4.73 -8.11 -16.31
N TYR A 97 -4.28 -7.61 -15.17
CA TYR A 97 -2.99 -7.97 -14.58
C TYR A 97 -3.12 -8.96 -13.41
N HIS A 98 -4.34 -9.47 -13.14
CA HIS A 98 -4.61 -10.50 -12.13
C HIS A 98 -4.17 -10.09 -10.71
N PHE A 99 -4.44 -8.83 -10.30
CA PHE A 99 -4.18 -8.39 -8.94
C PHE A 99 -5.23 -8.95 -7.98
N THR A 100 -4.91 -10.07 -7.35
CA THR A 100 -5.85 -10.86 -6.52
C THR A 100 -6.03 -10.27 -5.13
N LYS A 101 -5.04 -9.54 -4.62
CA LYS A 101 -5.10 -8.85 -3.33
C LYS A 101 -5.95 -7.59 -3.35
N VAL A 102 -6.30 -7.04 -4.53
CA VAL A 102 -7.21 -5.89 -4.62
C VAL A 102 -8.63 -6.35 -4.37
N ASN A 103 -9.06 -6.31 -3.13
CA ASN A 103 -10.39 -6.78 -2.70
C ASN A 103 -11.48 -5.72 -2.86
N ILE A 104 -11.13 -4.43 -2.77
CA ILE A 104 -12.06 -3.31 -2.85
C ILE A 104 -11.51 -2.26 -3.81
N ILE A 105 -12.36 -1.78 -4.72
CA ILE A 105 -12.13 -0.57 -5.51
C ILE A 105 -13.20 0.43 -5.10
N THR A 106 -12.79 1.62 -4.67
CA THR A 106 -13.72 2.64 -4.18
C THR A 106 -13.37 4.03 -4.71
N SER A 107 -14.36 4.94 -4.69
CA SER A 107 -14.12 6.34 -5.07
C SER A 107 -13.39 7.09 -3.95
N GLY A 108 -12.44 7.95 -4.34
CA GLY A 108 -11.79 8.89 -3.44
C GLY A 108 -12.67 10.09 -3.10
N GLY A 109 -12.20 10.91 -2.17
CA GLY A 109 -12.76 12.22 -1.87
C GLY A 109 -12.08 13.33 -2.68
N ALA A 110 -12.55 14.58 -2.50
CA ALA A 110 -11.96 15.75 -3.14
C ALA A 110 -10.49 15.98 -2.71
N GLU A 111 -10.15 15.60 -1.49
CA GLU A 111 -8.82 15.75 -0.91
C GLU A 111 -8.21 14.39 -0.58
N ARG A 112 -6.87 14.34 -0.50
CA ARG A 112 -6.13 13.11 -0.20
C ARG A 112 -6.57 12.48 1.13
N TYR A 113 -6.73 13.27 2.17
CA TYR A 113 -7.13 12.78 3.49
C TYR A 113 -8.55 12.19 3.49
N LEU A 114 -9.48 12.71 2.68
CA LEU A 114 -10.82 12.14 2.52
C LEU A 114 -10.77 10.77 1.84
N SER A 115 -9.88 10.59 0.88
CA SER A 115 -9.65 9.30 0.22
C SER A 115 -9.12 8.26 1.21
N VAL A 116 -8.17 8.64 2.07
CA VAL A 116 -7.66 7.79 3.15
C VAL A 116 -8.77 7.47 4.14
N SER A 117 -9.51 8.47 4.61
CA SER A 117 -10.61 8.29 5.58
C SER A 117 -11.66 7.32 5.08
N ARG A 118 -12.06 7.41 3.80
CA ARG A 118 -13.02 6.46 3.20
C ARG A 118 -12.51 5.02 3.21
N ALA A 119 -11.25 4.80 2.87
CA ALA A 119 -10.67 3.47 2.88
C ALA A 119 -10.55 2.92 4.31
N LEU A 120 -10.16 3.73 5.29
CA LEU A 120 -10.14 3.36 6.70
C LEU A 120 -11.54 3.03 7.23
N GLN A 121 -12.57 3.78 6.80
CA GLN A 121 -13.96 3.49 7.17
C GLN A 121 -14.40 2.11 6.64
N LEU A 122 -14.02 1.73 5.41
CA LEU A 122 -14.32 0.40 4.87
C LEU A 122 -13.67 -0.73 5.68
N ILE A 123 -12.47 -0.49 6.23
CA ILE A 123 -11.83 -1.43 7.15
C ILE A 123 -12.62 -1.51 8.46
N ALA A 124 -12.95 -0.37 9.07
CA ALA A 124 -13.70 -0.29 10.31
C ALA A 124 -15.11 -0.90 10.20
N ASP A 125 -15.76 -0.76 9.05
CA ASP A 125 -17.09 -1.34 8.75
C ASP A 125 -17.02 -2.86 8.43
N GLY A 126 -15.83 -3.49 8.54
CA GLY A 126 -15.65 -4.92 8.27
C GLY A 126 -15.89 -5.31 6.80
N ARG A 127 -15.64 -4.40 5.83
CA ARG A 127 -15.88 -4.63 4.40
C ARG A 127 -14.79 -5.48 3.72
N LEU A 128 -13.68 -5.72 4.38
CA LEU A 128 -12.65 -6.65 3.90
C LEU A 128 -13.13 -8.10 4.01
N LYS A 129 -12.58 -8.99 3.18
CA LYS A 129 -12.86 -10.44 3.25
C LYS A 129 -12.50 -11.03 4.61
N CYS A 130 -11.45 -10.51 5.24
CA CYS A 130 -11.02 -10.88 6.57
C CYS A 130 -10.87 -9.63 7.43
N PRO A 131 -11.26 -9.67 8.70
CA PRO A 131 -11.13 -8.53 9.61
C PRO A 131 -9.67 -8.09 9.77
N ASN A 132 -9.46 -6.77 9.92
CA ASN A 132 -8.15 -6.19 10.22
C ASN A 132 -8.24 -5.34 11.52
N GLU A 133 -8.77 -5.93 12.59
CA GLU A 133 -9.06 -5.22 13.84
C GLU A 133 -7.79 -4.80 14.60
N HIS A 134 -6.73 -5.59 14.49
CA HIS A 134 -5.45 -5.39 15.20
C HIS A 134 -4.26 -5.40 14.23
N GLY A 135 -4.52 -5.10 12.96
CA GLY A 135 -3.51 -5.14 11.91
C GLY A 135 -2.90 -3.78 11.61
N TYR A 136 -2.09 -3.76 10.59
CA TYR A 136 -1.43 -2.56 10.09
C TYR A 136 -2.02 -2.11 8.76
N VAL A 137 -2.00 -0.80 8.53
CA VAL A 137 -2.47 -0.19 7.28
C VAL A 137 -1.31 0.53 6.60
N PHE A 138 -1.04 0.17 5.35
CA PHE A 138 -0.03 0.79 4.50
C PHE A 138 -0.70 1.74 3.52
N ILE A 139 -0.37 3.03 3.58
CA ILE A 139 -0.95 4.06 2.70
C ILE A 139 0.10 4.48 1.68
N HIS A 140 -0.16 4.25 0.40
CA HIS A 140 0.79 4.52 -0.68
C HIS A 140 0.13 5.26 -1.85
N ASP A 141 0.86 6.20 -2.45
CA ASP A 141 0.40 6.92 -3.63
C ASP A 141 0.62 6.07 -4.90
N GLY A 142 -0.45 5.73 -5.63
CA GLY A 142 -0.40 4.89 -6.83
C GLY A 142 0.43 5.46 -7.99
N ALA A 143 0.76 6.74 -7.94
CA ALA A 143 1.67 7.41 -8.89
C ALA A 143 3.15 7.35 -8.48
N ARG A 144 3.53 6.55 -7.47
CA ARG A 144 4.91 6.34 -7.03
C ARG A 144 5.34 4.90 -7.35
N PRO A 145 6.12 4.67 -8.44
CA PRO A 145 6.35 3.32 -8.95
C PRO A 145 7.49 2.55 -8.26
N PHE A 146 8.15 3.13 -7.26
CA PHE A 146 9.38 2.55 -6.65
C PHE A 146 9.13 1.86 -5.30
N LEU A 147 7.91 1.41 -5.04
CA LEU A 147 7.63 0.55 -3.90
C LEU A 147 8.32 -0.81 -4.09
N THR A 148 9.02 -1.27 -3.07
CA THR A 148 9.73 -2.56 -3.07
C THR A 148 9.36 -3.38 -1.86
N GLU A 149 9.59 -4.71 -1.90
CA GLU A 149 9.38 -5.59 -0.75
C GLU A 149 10.21 -5.13 0.45
N LYS A 150 11.47 -4.73 0.24
CA LYS A 150 12.31 -4.21 1.32
C LYS A 150 11.69 -2.99 2.02
N ILE A 151 11.12 -2.05 1.28
CA ILE A 151 10.44 -0.88 1.88
C ILE A 151 9.23 -1.34 2.70
N LEU A 152 8.47 -2.32 2.23
CA LEU A 152 7.32 -2.87 2.96
C LEU A 152 7.77 -3.59 4.23
N GLU A 153 8.81 -4.40 4.16
CA GLU A 153 9.40 -5.10 5.31
C GLU A 153 9.93 -4.13 6.36
N ASP A 154 10.74 -3.14 5.94
CA ASP A 154 11.35 -2.16 6.85
C ASP A 154 10.27 -1.29 7.53
N THR A 155 9.26 -0.83 6.77
CA THR A 155 8.16 -0.04 7.34
C THR A 155 7.26 -0.86 8.24
N TYR A 156 7.06 -2.15 7.96
CA TYR A 156 6.34 -3.08 8.82
C TYR A 156 7.07 -3.25 10.17
N ALA A 157 8.35 -3.57 10.13
CA ALA A 157 9.16 -3.74 11.34
C ALA A 157 9.14 -2.47 12.21
N ALA A 158 9.31 -1.30 11.60
CA ALA A 158 9.23 -0.03 12.31
C ALA A 158 7.82 0.24 12.87
N ALA A 159 6.75 -0.09 12.14
CA ALA A 159 5.39 0.08 12.62
C ALA A 159 5.06 -0.86 13.80
N VAL A 160 5.60 -2.08 13.80
CA VAL A 160 5.49 -3.00 14.93
C VAL A 160 6.15 -2.43 16.18
N GLN A 161 7.35 -1.84 16.03
CA GLN A 161 8.13 -1.31 17.15
C GLN A 161 7.58 0.04 17.65
N TYR A 162 7.24 0.95 16.72
CA TYR A 162 6.91 2.36 17.05
C TYR A 162 5.44 2.71 16.85
N GLN A 163 4.61 1.75 16.46
CA GLN A 163 3.17 1.87 16.15
C GLN A 163 2.84 2.72 14.92
N ALA A 164 3.75 3.52 14.42
CA ALA A 164 3.61 4.27 13.17
C ALA A 164 4.99 4.51 12.54
N CYS A 165 5.04 4.51 11.21
CA CYS A 165 6.25 4.75 10.44
C CYS A 165 5.93 5.47 9.12
N VAL A 166 6.87 6.30 8.67
CA VAL A 166 6.83 6.93 7.34
C VAL A 166 8.14 6.65 6.64
N ALA A 167 8.07 6.03 5.45
CA ALA A 167 9.23 5.85 4.60
C ALA A 167 9.69 7.20 4.03
N ALA A 168 10.94 7.56 4.25
CA ALA A 168 11.55 8.78 3.76
C ALA A 168 12.99 8.54 3.28
N VAL A 169 13.47 9.42 2.41
CA VAL A 169 14.88 9.50 2.03
C VAL A 169 15.48 10.78 2.59
N GLN A 170 16.75 10.73 2.92
CA GLN A 170 17.49 11.91 3.33
C GLN A 170 17.59 12.87 2.14
N SER A 171 17.21 14.14 2.33
CA SER A 171 17.29 15.22 1.34
C SER A 171 18.66 15.88 1.35
#